data_3e52a0a0e8857b89f68b0b8bd2a3b150
#
_entry.id   3e52a0a0e8857b89f68b0b8bd2a3b150
#
_cell.length_a   1.000
_cell.length_b   1.000
_cell.length_c   1.000
_cell.angle_alpha   90.00
_cell.angle_beta   90.00
_cell.angle_gamma   90.00
#
_symmetry.space_group_name_H-M   'P 1'
#
loop_
_entity.id
_entity.type
_entity.pdbx_description
1 polymer ?
#
loop_
_entity_poly.entity_id
_entity_poly.type
_entity_poly.pdbx_seq_one_letter_code
_entity_poly.pdbx_strand_id
1 'polypeptide(L)'
;VLGETKLTILDETGIPTDTKREEVIRGSYKRGALKGAIIGCVILLLYVLSRRTVKSRKELRKNINLQDLGSIPYVRTKKRKKETFYNSVSLLNERISMSYLEAIRKLRIRIMKDVEKKEYQTLLVTSSIPGEGKTTLSANLAISIAQQGKKVLLVDCDLRNPSIAGVMNEQEPHPGLGSVLKKEVPLSEAITNVKLPKERTNENGSLHVIFGGAPDGENSLLIGSGRMRALIKDLKSKYDIIILDTAPSELLADAPLLGKYVDAALYVIRYDYTKLREIREGVESLALSGIDMLGYVFNGDNSSGGQGYGYGYRRYGNYGSYGSHYGSYGKYGAYGHYGKMEKGSTDKFGRVIKD
;
A
#
# COMPACT_ATOMS: atom_id res chain seq x y z
N VAL A 1 24.25 98.25 45.34
CA VAL A 1 23.18 97.83 44.44
C VAL A 1 23.42 96.36 44.14
N LEU A 2 22.66 95.51 44.83
CA LEU A 2 22.70 94.04 44.64
C LEU A 2 21.70 93.70 43.55
N GLY A 3 22.23 93.16 42.44
CA GLY A 3 21.39 92.62 41.33
C GLY A 3 20.77 91.30 41.71
N GLU A 4 19.44 91.17 41.54
CA GLU A 4 18.72 89.94 41.67
C GLU A 4 19.18 88.95 40.60
N THR A 5 19.77 87.87 41.02
CA THR A 5 20.02 86.71 40.12
C THR A 5 18.74 85.90 39.96
N LYS A 6 18.13 86.05 38.82
CA LYS A 6 17.04 85.16 38.39
C LYS A 6 17.60 83.77 38.00
N LEU A 7 17.34 82.76 38.83
CA LEU A 7 17.55 81.40 38.48
C LEU A 7 16.45 80.97 37.48
N THR A 8 16.80 80.79 36.22
CA THR A 8 15.96 80.12 35.23
C THR A 8 16.27 78.66 35.27
N ILE A 9 15.31 77.84 35.61
CA ILE A 9 15.37 76.42 35.48
C ILE A 9 15.32 76.13 33.96
N LEU A 10 16.46 75.68 33.41
CA LEU A 10 16.63 75.51 31.96
C LEU A 10 16.22 74.17 31.41
N ASP A 11 15.89 73.19 32.21
CA ASP A 11 15.39 71.92 31.71
C ASP A 11 14.66 71.14 32.81
N GLU A 12 13.36 70.92 32.65
CA GLU A 12 12.65 69.85 33.31
C GLU A 12 12.95 68.62 32.52
N THR A 13 13.92 67.79 32.90
CA THR A 13 14.07 66.45 32.43
C THR A 13 12.81 65.69 32.84
N GLY A 14 11.80 65.75 31.98
CA GLY A 14 10.54 65.08 32.21
C GLY A 14 10.81 63.56 32.29
N ILE A 15 10.57 63.01 33.46
CA ILE A 15 10.50 61.55 33.62
C ILE A 15 9.46 61.04 32.60
N PRO A 16 9.79 60.09 31.69
CA PRO A 16 8.83 59.59 30.71
C PRO A 16 7.60 59.09 31.45
N THR A 17 6.45 59.69 31.18
CA THR A 17 5.18 59.23 31.73
C THR A 17 4.95 57.77 31.30
N ASP A 18 4.41 56.96 32.18
CA ASP A 18 4.19 55.49 31.95
C ASP A 18 3.49 55.18 30.62
N THR A 19 2.68 56.08 30.11
CA THR A 19 2.01 56.00 28.81
C THR A 19 2.99 55.90 27.62
N LYS A 20 4.06 56.69 27.61
CA LYS A 20 5.08 56.63 26.54
C LYS A 20 5.89 55.33 26.61
N ARG A 21 6.14 54.84 27.81
CA ARG A 21 6.83 53.58 28.02
C ARG A 21 6.00 52.39 27.51
N GLU A 22 4.70 52.34 27.78
CA GLU A 22 3.79 51.32 27.28
C GLU A 22 3.66 51.35 25.77
N GLU A 23 3.59 52.50 25.12
CA GLU A 23 3.53 52.62 23.67
C GLU A 23 4.79 52.09 22.98
N VAL A 24 5.97 52.41 23.51
CA VAL A 24 7.27 51.92 22.99
C VAL A 24 7.39 50.43 23.17
N ILE A 25 6.99 49.87 24.32
CA ILE A 25 6.98 48.45 24.59
C ILE A 25 6.01 47.76 23.64
N ARG A 26 4.78 48.24 23.50
CA ARG A 26 3.76 47.69 22.61
C ARG A 26 4.19 47.71 21.13
N GLY A 27 4.87 48.78 20.69
CA GLY A 27 5.46 48.89 19.34
C GLY A 27 6.60 47.90 19.12
N SER A 28 7.43 47.67 20.15
CA SER A 28 8.51 46.68 20.09
C SER A 28 8.01 45.23 20.00
N TYR A 29 6.96 44.86 20.74
CA TYR A 29 6.33 43.57 20.65
C TYR A 29 5.72 43.32 19.27
N LYS A 30 5.02 44.30 18.69
CA LYS A 30 4.46 44.18 17.34
C LYS A 30 5.54 43.97 16.28
N ARG A 31 6.65 44.70 16.36
CA ARG A 31 7.79 44.52 15.43
C ARG A 31 8.48 43.19 15.64
N GLY A 32 8.64 42.74 16.87
CA GLY A 32 9.18 41.43 17.21
C GLY A 32 8.30 40.27 16.68
N ALA A 33 6.99 40.37 16.89
CA ALA A 33 6.02 39.38 16.38
C ALA A 33 6.03 39.30 14.84
N LEU A 34 6.09 40.45 14.15
CA LEU A 34 6.19 40.49 12.70
C LEU A 34 7.47 39.83 12.18
N LYS A 35 8.63 40.17 12.78
CA LYS A 35 9.91 39.54 12.43
C LYS A 35 9.89 38.03 12.68
N GLY A 36 9.36 37.60 13.82
CA GLY A 36 9.20 36.18 14.15
C GLY A 36 8.29 35.46 13.17
N ALA A 37 7.18 36.05 12.75
CA ALA A 37 6.29 35.50 11.75
C ALA A 37 6.99 35.34 10.38
N ILE A 38 7.75 36.36 9.94
CA ILE A 38 8.52 36.28 8.68
C ILE A 38 9.55 35.14 8.73
N ILE A 39 10.32 35.05 9.81
CA ILE A 39 11.31 33.97 9.99
C ILE A 39 10.61 32.61 10.00
N GLY A 40 9.49 32.46 10.71
CA GLY A 40 8.69 31.25 10.72
C GLY A 40 8.19 30.86 9.32
N CYS A 41 7.70 31.83 8.56
CA CYS A 41 7.29 31.60 7.16
C CYS A 41 8.46 31.17 6.28
N VAL A 42 9.64 31.77 6.42
CA VAL A 42 10.83 31.36 5.67
C VAL A 42 11.25 29.94 6.03
N ILE A 43 11.26 29.59 7.31
CA ILE A 43 11.59 28.22 7.77
C ILE A 43 10.58 27.22 7.21
N LEU A 44 9.28 27.51 7.27
CA LEU A 44 8.23 26.68 6.70
C LEU A 44 8.37 26.52 5.19
N LEU A 45 8.69 27.61 4.48
CA LEU A 45 8.91 27.55 3.04
C LEU A 45 10.11 26.66 2.70
N LEU A 46 11.24 26.82 3.38
CA LEU A 46 12.42 25.98 3.20
C LEU A 46 12.12 24.51 3.51
N TYR A 47 11.35 24.24 4.57
CA TYR A 47 10.91 22.89 4.91
C TYR A 47 10.02 22.28 3.82
N VAL A 48 9.05 23.01 3.30
CA VAL A 48 8.18 22.55 2.20
C VAL A 48 8.98 22.30 0.91
N LEU A 49 9.92 23.20 0.58
CA LEU A 49 10.79 23.05 -0.59
C LEU A 49 11.75 21.88 -0.46
N SER A 50 12.18 21.51 0.75
CA SER A 50 13.06 20.36 0.98
C SER A 50 12.33 19.01 0.87
N ARG A 51 11.00 18.99 1.07
CA ARG A 51 10.15 17.80 0.97
C ARG A 51 9.49 17.68 -0.41
N ARG A 52 10.27 17.44 -1.46
CA ARG A 52 9.75 17.17 -2.81
C ARG A 52 9.44 15.69 -2.98
N THR A 53 8.39 15.22 -2.31
CA THR A 53 7.83 13.88 -2.50
C THR A 53 6.96 13.81 -3.75
N VAL A 54 6.87 12.63 -4.35
CA VAL A 54 6.06 12.43 -5.56
C VAL A 54 4.57 12.36 -5.20
N LYS A 55 3.78 13.26 -5.80
CA LYS A 55 2.33 13.39 -5.56
C LYS A 55 1.46 13.10 -6.78
N SER A 56 2.06 12.76 -7.91
CA SER A 56 1.32 12.60 -9.16
C SER A 56 1.92 11.52 -10.05
N ARG A 57 1.03 10.67 -10.59
CA ARG A 57 1.40 9.70 -11.64
C ARG A 57 1.93 10.36 -12.92
N LYS A 58 1.47 11.59 -13.22
CA LYS A 58 2.00 12.37 -14.36
C LYS A 58 3.48 12.73 -14.17
N GLU A 59 3.85 13.07 -12.95
CA GLU A 59 5.24 13.35 -12.59
C GLU A 59 6.12 12.11 -12.76
N LEU A 60 5.66 10.95 -12.30
CA LEU A 60 6.37 9.67 -12.48
C LEU A 60 6.56 9.33 -13.95
N ARG A 61 5.49 9.34 -14.75
CA ARG A 61 5.55 9.05 -16.19
C ARG A 61 6.54 9.94 -16.96
N LYS A 62 6.72 11.19 -16.51
CA LYS A 62 7.66 12.13 -17.14
C LYS A 62 9.11 11.86 -16.73
N ASN A 63 9.35 11.35 -15.53
CA ASN A 63 10.67 11.29 -14.92
C ASN A 63 11.26 9.89 -14.79
N ILE A 64 10.44 8.85 -14.95
CA ILE A 64 10.84 7.44 -14.80
C ILE A 64 10.41 6.69 -16.05
N ASN A 65 11.37 6.00 -16.68
CA ASN A 65 11.12 5.18 -17.86
C ASN A 65 10.61 3.78 -17.48
N LEU A 66 9.47 3.74 -16.75
CA LEU A 66 8.79 2.49 -16.40
C LEU A 66 7.31 2.58 -16.75
N GLN A 67 6.73 1.45 -17.15
CA GLN A 67 5.31 1.33 -17.43
C GLN A 67 4.49 1.62 -16.17
N ASP A 68 3.46 2.48 -16.29
CA ASP A 68 2.50 2.74 -15.24
C ASP A 68 1.43 1.63 -15.21
N LEU A 69 1.52 0.71 -14.27
CA LEU A 69 0.59 -0.41 -14.11
C LEU A 69 -0.72 -0.01 -13.42
N GLY A 70 -0.76 1.15 -12.79
CA GLY A 70 -1.96 1.66 -12.13
C GLY A 70 -1.72 2.20 -10.74
N SER A 71 -2.82 2.58 -10.09
CA SER A 71 -2.77 3.05 -8.70
C SER A 71 -3.71 2.25 -7.80
N ILE A 72 -3.29 2.14 -6.54
CA ILE A 72 -4.07 1.57 -5.46
C ILE A 72 -4.54 2.72 -4.58
N PRO A 73 -5.84 2.85 -4.29
CA PRO A 73 -6.36 3.96 -3.50
C PRO A 73 -5.91 3.85 -2.04
N TYR A 74 -5.77 5.01 -1.40
CA TYR A 74 -5.56 5.07 0.04
C TYR A 74 -6.81 4.57 0.78
N VAL A 75 -6.63 3.60 1.67
CA VAL A 75 -7.70 3.08 2.52
C VAL A 75 -7.61 3.70 3.90
N ARG A 76 -8.63 4.49 4.28
CA ARG A 76 -8.77 4.98 5.64
C ARG A 76 -9.24 3.85 6.55
N THR A 77 -8.38 3.34 7.38
CA THR A 77 -8.75 2.36 8.39
C THR A 77 -9.30 3.08 9.62
N LYS A 78 -10.59 2.86 9.93
CA LYS A 78 -11.11 3.24 11.24
C LYS A 78 -10.51 2.24 12.24
N LYS A 79 -9.67 2.69 13.15
CA LYS A 79 -9.12 1.88 14.24
C LYS A 79 -10.31 1.35 15.07
N ARG A 80 -10.81 0.16 14.74
CA ARG A 80 -11.63 -0.61 15.67
C ARG A 80 -10.66 -1.28 16.64
N LYS A 81 -10.99 -1.29 17.94
CA LYS A 81 -10.14 -1.73 19.06
C LYS A 81 -9.51 -3.13 18.95
N LYS A 82 -9.82 -3.93 17.91
CA LYS A 82 -9.36 -5.31 17.71
C LYS A 82 -8.86 -5.65 16.30
N GLU A 83 -8.88 -4.71 15.33
CA GLU A 83 -8.38 -5.00 13.98
C GLU A 83 -7.00 -4.37 13.80
N THR A 84 -6.02 -5.17 13.43
CA THR A 84 -4.72 -4.66 12.99
C THR A 84 -4.88 -3.94 11.64
N PHE A 85 -3.99 -2.99 11.33
CA PHE A 85 -3.99 -2.29 10.04
C PHE A 85 -4.01 -3.29 8.86
N TYR A 86 -3.24 -4.35 8.96
CA TYR A 86 -3.12 -5.35 7.90
C TYR A 86 -4.44 -6.06 7.60
N ASN A 87 -5.23 -6.39 8.62
CA ASN A 87 -6.55 -7.01 8.41
C ASN A 87 -7.50 -6.14 7.59
N SER A 88 -7.38 -4.82 7.67
CA SER A 88 -8.27 -3.89 6.95
C SER A 88 -7.92 -3.72 5.47
N VAL A 89 -6.73 -4.13 5.04
CA VAL A 89 -6.24 -4.02 3.65
C VAL A 89 -5.90 -5.39 3.04
N SER A 90 -6.24 -6.50 3.69
CA SER A 90 -6.04 -7.85 3.16
C SER A 90 -7.26 -8.35 2.39
N LEU A 91 -7.04 -8.96 1.22
CA LEU A 91 -8.08 -9.62 0.43
C LEU A 91 -8.64 -10.88 1.11
N LEU A 92 -8.01 -11.36 2.16
CA LEU A 92 -8.56 -12.43 3.03
C LEU A 92 -9.74 -11.91 3.85
N ASN A 93 -9.85 -10.60 4.05
CA ASN A 93 -10.94 -9.99 4.78
C ASN A 93 -12.18 -9.79 3.88
N GLU A 94 -13.32 -10.32 4.29
CA GLU A 94 -14.59 -10.17 3.57
C GLU A 94 -15.09 -8.72 3.52
N ARG A 95 -14.72 -7.90 4.50
CA ARG A 95 -15.14 -6.50 4.63
C ARG A 95 -14.24 -5.49 3.92
N ILE A 96 -13.41 -5.94 3.00
CA ILE A 96 -12.51 -5.05 2.26
C ILE A 96 -13.28 -4.03 1.40
N SER A 97 -12.74 -2.84 1.27
CA SER A 97 -13.30 -1.81 0.39
C SER A 97 -13.38 -2.29 -1.06
N MET A 98 -14.55 -2.15 -1.69
CA MET A 98 -14.73 -2.53 -3.10
C MET A 98 -13.78 -1.76 -4.04
N SER A 99 -13.49 -0.49 -3.76
CA SER A 99 -12.55 0.30 -4.56
C SER A 99 -11.13 -0.26 -4.51
N TYR A 100 -10.72 -0.75 -3.34
CA TYR A 100 -9.41 -1.38 -3.16
C TYR A 100 -9.36 -2.75 -3.86
N LEU A 101 -10.38 -3.58 -3.66
CA LEU A 101 -10.51 -4.88 -4.30
C LEU A 101 -10.42 -4.75 -5.83
N GLU A 102 -11.18 -3.81 -6.41
CA GLU A 102 -11.17 -3.57 -7.85
C GLU A 102 -9.83 -3.00 -8.36
N ALA A 103 -9.13 -2.21 -7.56
CA ALA A 103 -7.80 -1.74 -7.91
C ALA A 103 -6.80 -2.91 -8.01
N ILE A 104 -6.80 -3.82 -7.02
CA ILE A 104 -5.95 -5.03 -7.05
C ILE A 104 -6.34 -5.95 -8.23
N ARG A 105 -7.62 -6.14 -8.51
CA ARG A 105 -8.08 -6.94 -9.67
C ARG A 105 -7.58 -6.37 -11.00
N LYS A 106 -7.71 -5.06 -11.20
CA LYS A 106 -7.23 -4.38 -12.41
C LYS A 106 -5.71 -4.49 -12.55
N LEU A 107 -5.00 -4.34 -11.45
CA LEU A 107 -3.55 -4.50 -11.41
C LEU A 107 -3.15 -5.93 -11.78
N ARG A 108 -3.77 -6.94 -11.17
CA ARG A 108 -3.56 -8.35 -11.52
C ARG A 108 -3.73 -8.60 -13.02
N ILE A 109 -4.85 -8.14 -13.61
CA ILE A 109 -5.13 -8.34 -15.04
C ILE A 109 -4.01 -7.78 -15.91
N ARG A 110 -3.48 -6.59 -15.57
CA ARG A 110 -2.37 -5.98 -16.32
C ARG A 110 -1.08 -6.77 -16.17
N ILE A 111 -0.74 -7.15 -14.95
CA ILE A 111 0.47 -7.94 -14.68
C ILE A 111 0.39 -9.29 -15.36
N MET A 112 -0.72 -10.02 -15.18
CA MET A 112 -0.86 -11.38 -15.74
C MET A 112 -0.86 -11.38 -17.27
N LYS A 113 -1.33 -10.32 -17.93
CA LYS A 113 -1.20 -10.18 -19.38
C LYS A 113 0.25 -10.22 -19.86
N ASP A 114 1.13 -9.51 -19.17
CA ASP A 114 2.56 -9.47 -19.54
C ASP A 114 3.26 -10.76 -19.10
N VAL A 115 2.90 -11.32 -17.94
CA VAL A 115 3.39 -12.59 -17.41
C VAL A 115 3.08 -13.74 -18.37
N GLU A 116 1.84 -13.87 -18.82
CA GLU A 116 1.41 -14.92 -19.75
C GLU A 116 2.05 -14.75 -21.14
N LYS A 117 2.14 -13.50 -21.64
CA LYS A 117 2.76 -13.22 -22.94
C LYS A 117 4.25 -13.55 -22.99
N LYS A 118 4.96 -13.37 -21.87
CA LYS A 118 6.41 -13.57 -21.78
C LYS A 118 6.79 -14.87 -21.06
N GLU A 119 5.80 -15.68 -20.68
CA GLU A 119 5.96 -16.96 -19.97
C GLU A 119 6.73 -16.83 -18.64
N TYR A 120 6.52 -15.72 -17.93
CA TYR A 120 7.14 -15.48 -16.64
C TYR A 120 6.47 -16.28 -15.53
N GLN A 121 7.27 -16.84 -14.63
CA GLN A 121 6.80 -17.58 -13.45
C GLN A 121 7.21 -16.91 -12.15
N THR A 122 8.26 -16.08 -12.14
CA THR A 122 8.78 -15.45 -10.92
C THR A 122 8.70 -13.93 -11.01
N LEU A 123 8.02 -13.33 -10.03
CA LEU A 123 7.84 -11.88 -9.92
C LEU A 123 8.50 -11.39 -8.62
N LEU A 124 9.47 -10.52 -8.75
CA LEU A 124 10.08 -9.82 -7.63
C LEU A 124 9.28 -8.54 -7.35
N VAL A 125 8.93 -8.29 -6.10
CA VAL A 125 8.27 -7.04 -5.68
C VAL A 125 9.19 -6.29 -4.74
N THR A 126 9.51 -5.05 -5.09
CA THR A 126 10.37 -4.17 -4.31
C THR A 126 9.86 -2.73 -4.31
N SER A 127 10.56 -1.86 -3.60
CA SER A 127 10.28 -0.42 -3.51
C SER A 127 11.57 0.35 -3.30
N SER A 128 11.52 1.70 -3.30
CA SER A 128 12.72 2.53 -3.02
C SER A 128 13.12 2.42 -1.56
N ILE A 129 12.18 2.75 -0.66
CA ILE A 129 12.40 2.86 0.78
C ILE A 129 11.39 2.02 1.58
N PRO A 130 11.64 1.75 2.87
CA PRO A 130 10.68 1.05 3.72
C PRO A 130 9.34 1.82 3.83
N GLY A 131 8.23 1.08 3.99
CA GLY A 131 6.92 1.68 4.23
C GLY A 131 6.13 2.07 2.98
N GLU A 132 6.59 1.74 1.76
CA GLU A 132 5.86 2.01 0.51
C GLU A 132 4.71 1.02 0.25
N GLY A 133 4.62 -0.06 1.03
CA GLY A 133 3.54 -1.05 0.96
C GLY A 133 3.82 -2.22 0.03
N LYS A 134 5.09 -2.49 -0.29
CA LYS A 134 5.52 -3.63 -1.10
C LYS A 134 4.93 -4.95 -0.59
N THR A 135 5.10 -5.29 0.69
CA THR A 135 4.63 -6.54 1.30
C THR A 135 3.11 -6.68 1.27
N THR A 136 2.39 -5.59 1.58
CA THR A 136 0.92 -5.58 1.47
C THR A 136 0.46 -5.81 0.04
N LEU A 137 1.16 -5.23 -0.94
CA LEU A 137 0.88 -5.45 -2.35
C LEU A 137 1.20 -6.88 -2.78
N SER A 138 2.38 -7.41 -2.43
CA SER A 138 2.81 -8.79 -2.72
C SER A 138 1.78 -9.80 -2.24
N ALA A 139 1.35 -9.68 -0.98
CA ALA A 139 0.35 -10.54 -0.38
C ALA A 139 -1.01 -10.47 -1.11
N ASN A 140 -1.53 -9.26 -1.35
CA ASN A 140 -2.81 -9.11 -2.02
C ASN A 140 -2.78 -9.53 -3.50
N LEU A 141 -1.67 -9.31 -4.17
CA LEU A 141 -1.48 -9.78 -5.54
C LEU A 141 -1.46 -11.32 -5.59
N ALA A 142 -0.72 -11.97 -4.67
CA ALA A 142 -0.67 -13.42 -4.54
C ALA A 142 -2.06 -14.02 -4.28
N ILE A 143 -2.82 -13.47 -3.32
CA ILE A 143 -4.20 -13.87 -3.03
C ILE A 143 -5.07 -13.70 -4.29
N SER A 144 -4.99 -12.54 -4.95
CA SER A 144 -5.81 -12.24 -6.12
C SER A 144 -5.52 -13.14 -7.32
N ILE A 145 -4.26 -13.55 -7.51
CA ILE A 145 -3.86 -14.50 -8.58
C ILE A 145 -4.34 -15.90 -8.23
N ALA A 146 -4.14 -16.34 -6.99
CA ALA A 146 -4.59 -17.66 -6.53
C ALA A 146 -6.11 -17.81 -6.62
N GLN A 147 -6.88 -16.76 -6.33
CA GLN A 147 -8.34 -16.75 -6.50
C GLN A 147 -8.81 -17.03 -7.94
N GLN A 148 -7.94 -16.89 -8.94
CA GLN A 148 -8.25 -17.20 -10.35
C GLN A 148 -7.89 -18.63 -10.77
N GLY A 149 -7.58 -19.49 -9.82
CA GLY A 149 -7.29 -20.90 -10.10
C GLY A 149 -5.81 -21.21 -10.34
N LYS A 150 -4.90 -20.26 -10.10
CA LYS A 150 -3.45 -20.47 -10.19
C LYS A 150 -2.89 -21.04 -8.89
N LYS A 151 -1.87 -21.88 -9.00
CA LYS A 151 -1.08 -22.35 -7.86
C LYS A 151 0.04 -21.34 -7.58
N VAL A 152 -0.12 -20.54 -6.52
CA VAL A 152 0.75 -19.41 -6.21
C VAL A 152 1.60 -19.70 -4.98
N LEU A 153 2.88 -19.32 -5.05
CA LEU A 153 3.77 -19.26 -3.89
C LEU A 153 4.15 -17.80 -3.61
N LEU A 154 3.99 -17.36 -2.38
CA LEU A 154 4.50 -16.09 -1.87
C LEU A 154 5.71 -16.37 -0.95
N VAL A 155 6.83 -15.71 -1.20
CA VAL A 155 8.07 -15.90 -0.43
C VAL A 155 8.50 -14.57 0.19
N ASP A 156 8.70 -14.56 1.50
CA ASP A 156 9.27 -13.41 2.22
C ASP A 156 10.80 -13.47 2.13
N CYS A 157 11.36 -12.66 1.26
CA CYS A 157 12.79 -12.52 1.05
C CYS A 157 13.40 -11.32 1.79
N ASP A 158 12.60 -10.53 2.53
CA ASP A 158 13.09 -9.49 3.42
C ASP A 158 13.48 -10.09 4.78
N LEU A 159 14.58 -10.87 4.81
CA LEU A 159 15.01 -11.60 6.00
C LEU A 159 15.53 -10.69 7.13
N ARG A 160 15.76 -9.40 6.84
CA ARG A 160 16.12 -8.40 7.86
C ARG A 160 14.90 -7.92 8.63
N ASN A 161 13.78 -7.75 7.93
CA ASN A 161 12.53 -7.29 8.50
C ASN A 161 11.33 -8.04 7.91
N PRO A 162 11.21 -9.36 8.18
CA PRO A 162 10.14 -10.19 7.66
C PRO A 162 8.79 -9.64 8.09
N SER A 163 7.86 -9.48 7.15
CA SER A 163 6.58 -8.82 7.44
C SER A 163 5.35 -9.50 6.82
N ILE A 164 5.54 -10.55 6.01
CA ILE A 164 4.41 -11.29 5.41
C ILE A 164 3.55 -11.95 6.49
N ALA A 165 4.13 -12.52 7.55
CA ALA A 165 3.37 -13.12 8.64
C ALA A 165 2.36 -12.12 9.26
N GLY A 166 2.82 -10.88 9.51
CA GLY A 166 1.94 -9.82 10.01
C GLY A 166 0.83 -9.42 9.03
N VAL A 167 1.12 -9.39 7.73
CA VAL A 167 0.13 -9.08 6.68
C VAL A 167 -0.90 -10.20 6.52
N MET A 168 -0.48 -11.46 6.70
CA MET A 168 -1.36 -12.63 6.65
C MET A 168 -2.09 -12.89 7.97
N ASN A 169 -1.82 -12.09 9.02
CA ASN A 169 -2.34 -12.26 10.38
C ASN A 169 -1.97 -13.62 10.98
N GLU A 170 -0.78 -14.13 10.62
CA GLU A 170 -0.22 -15.35 11.17
C GLU A 170 0.52 -15.03 12.46
N GLN A 171 0.21 -15.74 13.54
CA GLN A 171 0.77 -15.51 14.87
C GLN A 171 1.72 -16.62 15.32
N GLU A 172 1.59 -17.80 14.72
CA GLU A 172 2.44 -18.93 15.06
C GLU A 172 3.84 -18.75 14.45
N PRO A 173 4.88 -19.11 15.20
CA PRO A 173 6.24 -19.11 14.65
C PRO A 173 6.38 -20.22 13.59
N HIS A 174 6.78 -19.84 12.40
CA HIS A 174 7.06 -20.78 11.31
C HIS A 174 8.56 -20.87 11.02
N PRO A 175 9.06 -22.03 10.66
CA PRO A 175 10.37 -22.12 10.03
C PRO A 175 10.40 -21.22 8.80
N GLY A 176 11.41 -20.34 8.71
CA GLY A 176 11.49 -19.35 7.66
C GLY A 176 12.39 -19.74 6.50
N LEU A 177 12.38 -18.89 5.46
CA LEU A 177 13.27 -19.01 4.31
C LEU A 177 14.75 -19.09 4.75
N GLY A 178 15.15 -18.33 5.78
CA GLY A 178 16.50 -18.36 6.33
C GLY A 178 16.91 -19.76 6.78
N SER A 179 16.08 -20.45 7.55
CA SER A 179 16.34 -21.81 8.03
C SER A 179 16.39 -22.84 6.90
N VAL A 180 15.56 -22.68 5.85
CA VAL A 180 15.64 -23.53 4.65
C VAL A 180 16.97 -23.34 3.92
N LEU A 181 17.41 -22.09 3.75
CA LEU A 181 18.67 -21.78 3.08
C LEU A 181 19.89 -22.23 3.89
N LYS A 182 19.81 -22.25 5.21
CA LYS A 182 20.83 -22.86 6.10
C LYS A 182 20.78 -24.38 6.12
N LYS A 183 19.73 -25.01 5.61
CA LYS A 183 19.44 -26.45 5.68
C LYS A 183 19.14 -26.94 7.12
N GLU A 184 18.64 -26.07 7.95
CA GLU A 184 18.21 -26.41 9.32
C GLU A 184 16.87 -27.16 9.31
N VAL A 185 16.01 -26.83 8.32
CA VAL A 185 14.72 -27.49 8.12
C VAL A 185 14.52 -27.85 6.64
N PRO A 186 13.76 -28.90 6.31
CA PRO A 186 13.37 -29.21 4.95
C PRO A 186 12.37 -28.17 4.42
N LEU A 187 12.36 -27.96 3.11
CA LEU A 187 11.44 -27.01 2.44
C LEU A 187 9.96 -27.30 2.75
N SER A 188 9.59 -28.56 2.87
CA SER A 188 8.21 -28.98 3.16
C SER A 188 7.67 -28.48 4.48
N GLU A 189 8.51 -28.25 5.49
CA GLU A 189 8.11 -27.72 6.78
C GLU A 189 7.95 -26.20 6.79
N ALA A 190 8.63 -25.51 5.87
CA ALA A 190 8.56 -24.05 5.74
C ALA A 190 7.40 -23.57 4.85
N ILE A 191 6.76 -24.47 4.09
CA ILE A 191 5.63 -24.13 3.23
C ILE A 191 4.33 -24.18 4.03
N THR A 192 3.68 -23.05 4.19
CA THR A 192 2.38 -22.92 4.85
C THR A 192 1.26 -22.73 3.81
N ASN A 193 0.17 -23.49 3.93
CA ASN A 193 -1.00 -23.33 3.08
C ASN A 193 -1.95 -22.27 3.65
N VAL A 194 -2.27 -21.24 2.89
CA VAL A 194 -3.18 -20.16 3.28
C VAL A 194 -4.60 -20.47 2.82
N LYS A 195 -5.54 -20.45 3.76
CA LYS A 195 -6.97 -20.64 3.45
C LYS A 195 -7.52 -19.43 2.71
N LEU A 196 -7.92 -19.63 1.47
CA LEU A 196 -8.58 -18.60 0.66
C LEU A 196 -10.10 -18.62 0.87
N PRO A 197 -10.79 -17.45 0.77
CA PRO A 197 -12.24 -17.38 0.82
C PRO A 197 -12.87 -18.19 -0.32
N LYS A 198 -13.61 -19.25 -0.01
CA LYS A 198 -14.19 -20.18 -1.01
C LYS A 198 -15.10 -19.49 -2.03
N GLU A 199 -15.89 -18.52 -1.59
CA GLU A 199 -16.84 -17.78 -2.44
C GLU A 199 -16.18 -16.93 -3.54
N ARG A 200 -14.87 -16.68 -3.41
CA ARG A 200 -14.09 -15.84 -4.35
C ARG A 200 -12.96 -16.58 -5.03
N THR A 201 -12.84 -17.87 -4.80
CA THR A 201 -11.70 -18.68 -5.25
C THR A 201 -12.16 -19.80 -6.18
N ASN A 202 -11.54 -19.89 -7.36
CA ASN A 202 -11.76 -21.02 -8.26
C ASN A 202 -11.20 -22.31 -7.63
N GLU A 203 -11.84 -23.46 -7.89
CA GLU A 203 -11.55 -24.74 -7.25
C GLU A 203 -10.07 -25.16 -7.32
N ASN A 204 -9.37 -24.82 -8.42
CA ASN A 204 -7.96 -25.16 -8.63
C ASN A 204 -6.98 -24.17 -7.98
N GLY A 205 -7.48 -23.06 -7.40
CA GLY A 205 -6.64 -22.01 -6.85
C GLY A 205 -6.06 -22.37 -5.48
N SER A 206 -4.76 -22.19 -5.31
CA SER A 206 -4.09 -22.40 -4.03
C SER A 206 -3.03 -21.33 -3.77
N LEU A 207 -2.88 -20.95 -2.52
CA LEU A 207 -1.85 -20.03 -2.06
C LEU A 207 -1.00 -20.70 -0.98
N HIS A 208 0.28 -20.81 -1.24
CA HIS A 208 1.28 -21.23 -0.28
C HIS A 208 2.19 -20.05 0.07
N VAL A 209 2.74 -20.06 1.27
CA VAL A 209 3.63 -19.01 1.76
C VAL A 209 4.86 -19.64 2.39
N ILE A 210 6.03 -19.08 2.10
CA ILE A 210 7.26 -19.29 2.86
C ILE A 210 7.54 -17.98 3.57
N PHE A 211 7.42 -17.98 4.90
CA PHE A 211 7.71 -16.81 5.73
C PHE A 211 9.22 -16.56 5.83
N GLY A 212 9.63 -15.33 6.18
CA GLY A 212 11.05 -15.00 6.38
C GLY A 212 11.66 -15.66 7.60
N GLY A 213 10.85 -15.99 8.61
CA GLY A 213 11.29 -16.50 9.91
C GLY A 213 11.65 -15.39 10.88
N ALA A 214 12.49 -15.69 11.86
CA ALA A 214 13.02 -14.69 12.78
C ALA A 214 13.93 -13.70 12.03
N PRO A 215 13.86 -12.39 12.34
CA PRO A 215 14.73 -11.39 11.74
C PRO A 215 16.21 -11.73 11.98
N ASP A 216 16.98 -11.85 10.90
CA ASP A 216 18.41 -12.15 10.98
C ASP A 216 19.15 -11.47 9.81
N GLY A 217 20.01 -10.52 10.14
CA GLY A 217 20.81 -9.78 9.15
C GLY A 217 21.82 -10.67 8.42
N GLU A 218 22.34 -11.75 9.05
CA GLU A 218 23.25 -12.69 8.42
C GLU A 218 22.53 -13.57 7.38
N ASN A 219 21.29 -13.93 7.64
CA ASN A 219 20.46 -14.68 6.69
C ASN A 219 20.27 -13.95 5.35
N SER A 220 20.29 -12.63 5.36
CA SER A 220 20.15 -11.85 4.13
C SER A 220 21.29 -12.08 3.13
N LEU A 221 22.48 -12.47 3.60
CA LEU A 221 23.59 -12.83 2.72
C LEU A 221 23.30 -14.10 1.89
N LEU A 222 22.40 -14.95 2.38
CA LEU A 222 21.99 -16.18 1.70
C LEU A 222 21.06 -15.92 0.51
N ILE A 223 20.42 -14.76 0.44
CA ILE A 223 19.51 -14.37 -0.66
C ILE A 223 20.23 -14.37 -2.02
N GLY A 224 21.50 -13.93 -2.08
CA GLY A 224 22.32 -13.97 -3.29
C GLY A 224 23.00 -15.30 -3.56
N SER A 225 22.79 -16.32 -2.74
CA SER A 225 23.54 -17.58 -2.80
C SER A 225 23.07 -18.51 -3.93
N GLY A 226 23.96 -19.45 -4.31
CA GLY A 226 23.62 -20.55 -5.21
C GLY A 226 22.49 -21.45 -4.69
N ARG A 227 22.29 -21.50 -3.36
CA ARG A 227 21.19 -22.24 -2.72
C ARG A 227 19.84 -21.59 -3.03
N MET A 228 19.76 -20.25 -2.95
CA MET A 228 18.53 -19.52 -3.33
C MET A 228 18.20 -19.71 -4.80
N ARG A 229 19.20 -19.66 -5.69
CA ARG A 229 19.04 -19.95 -7.11
C ARG A 229 18.48 -21.35 -7.35
N ALA A 230 19.03 -22.37 -6.68
CA ALA A 230 18.58 -23.76 -6.79
C ALA A 230 17.15 -23.91 -6.26
N LEU A 231 16.82 -23.26 -5.15
CA LEU A 231 15.48 -23.24 -4.56
C LEU A 231 14.46 -22.65 -5.53
N ILE A 232 14.72 -21.47 -6.11
CA ILE A 232 13.82 -20.84 -7.09
C ILE A 232 13.59 -21.77 -8.29
N LYS A 233 14.64 -22.41 -8.79
CA LYS A 233 14.54 -23.34 -9.91
C LYS A 233 13.65 -24.58 -9.58
N ASP A 234 13.77 -25.13 -8.38
CA ASP A 234 12.93 -26.24 -7.92
C ASP A 234 11.47 -25.81 -7.76
N LEU A 235 11.25 -24.62 -7.20
CA LEU A 235 9.90 -24.07 -6.99
C LEU A 235 9.17 -23.76 -8.31
N LYS A 236 9.87 -23.34 -9.37
CA LYS A 236 9.29 -23.12 -10.71
C LYS A 236 8.61 -24.37 -11.29
N SER A 237 9.06 -25.56 -10.93
CA SER A 237 8.41 -26.82 -11.38
C SER A 237 7.12 -27.14 -10.63
N LYS A 238 6.83 -26.46 -9.51
CA LYS A 238 5.75 -26.79 -8.58
C LYS A 238 4.63 -25.75 -8.55
N TYR A 239 4.90 -24.53 -8.99
CA TYR A 239 3.98 -23.40 -8.92
C TYR A 239 3.84 -22.70 -10.27
N ASP A 240 2.63 -22.21 -10.56
CA ASP A 240 2.38 -21.41 -11.76
C ASP A 240 3.03 -20.03 -11.65
N ILE A 241 2.92 -19.41 -10.46
CA ILE A 241 3.47 -18.09 -10.16
C ILE A 241 4.14 -18.09 -8.79
N ILE A 242 5.34 -17.51 -8.73
CA ILE A 242 6.09 -17.28 -7.49
C ILE A 242 6.29 -15.79 -7.32
N ILE A 243 5.83 -15.23 -6.20
CA ILE A 243 6.01 -13.82 -5.85
C ILE A 243 7.04 -13.74 -4.73
N LEU A 244 8.12 -12.98 -4.96
CA LEU A 244 9.19 -12.75 -3.99
C LEU A 244 9.07 -11.31 -3.46
N ASP A 245 8.69 -11.16 -2.20
CA ASP A 245 8.69 -9.87 -1.50
C ASP A 245 10.10 -9.59 -0.97
N THR A 246 10.69 -8.45 -1.31
CA THR A 246 12.09 -8.16 -1.00
C THR A 246 12.25 -6.88 -0.20
N ALA A 247 13.42 -6.69 0.39
CA ALA A 247 13.83 -5.42 0.98
C ALA A 247 13.87 -4.28 -0.07
N PRO A 248 13.80 -3.01 0.37
CA PRO A 248 13.88 -1.85 -0.54
C PRO A 248 15.19 -1.80 -1.34
N SER A 249 15.11 -1.51 -2.64
CA SER A 249 16.23 -1.60 -3.60
C SER A 249 17.23 -0.44 -3.53
N GLU A 250 16.85 0.71 -2.98
CA GLU A 250 17.77 1.84 -2.79
C GLU A 250 18.74 1.58 -1.64
N LEU A 251 18.27 0.90 -0.60
CA LEU A 251 19.03 0.71 0.64
C LEU A 251 19.85 -0.58 0.66
N LEU A 252 19.38 -1.62 -0.04
CA LEU A 252 19.91 -2.97 0.08
C LEU A 252 20.09 -3.65 -1.28
N ALA A 253 21.14 -4.48 -1.37
CA ALA A 253 21.45 -5.22 -2.57
C ALA A 253 20.58 -6.48 -2.80
N ASP A 254 19.69 -6.81 -1.87
CA ASP A 254 18.92 -8.06 -1.87
C ASP A 254 18.05 -8.19 -3.13
N ALA A 255 17.34 -7.12 -3.52
CA ALA A 255 16.52 -7.11 -4.72
C ALA A 255 17.36 -7.22 -6.02
N PRO A 256 18.44 -6.46 -6.23
CA PRO A 256 19.35 -6.66 -7.36
C PRO A 256 20.01 -8.05 -7.40
N LEU A 257 20.35 -8.64 -6.26
CA LEU A 257 20.93 -9.99 -6.20
C LEU A 257 19.92 -11.05 -6.67
N LEU A 258 18.66 -10.97 -6.19
CA LEU A 258 17.57 -11.83 -6.64
C LEU A 258 17.22 -11.60 -8.11
N GLY A 259 17.31 -10.37 -8.59
CA GLY A 259 17.00 -10.00 -9.97
C GLY A 259 17.69 -10.87 -11.03
N LYS A 260 18.84 -11.46 -10.70
CA LYS A 260 19.57 -12.39 -11.58
C LYS A 260 18.91 -13.76 -11.74
N TYR A 261 17.94 -14.10 -10.88
CA TYR A 261 17.36 -15.45 -10.79
C TYR A 261 15.86 -15.46 -11.05
N VAL A 262 15.25 -14.28 -11.18
CA VAL A 262 13.80 -14.11 -11.37
C VAL A 262 13.52 -13.52 -12.75
N ASP A 263 12.30 -13.70 -13.24
CA ASP A 263 11.94 -13.33 -14.60
C ASP A 263 11.63 -11.84 -14.73
N ALA A 264 10.90 -11.29 -13.76
CA ALA A 264 10.48 -9.89 -13.83
C ALA A 264 10.34 -9.23 -12.47
N ALA A 265 10.39 -7.88 -12.44
CA ALA A 265 10.22 -7.07 -11.26
C ALA A 265 9.04 -6.10 -11.35
N LEU A 266 8.37 -5.93 -10.22
CA LEU A 266 7.32 -4.96 -9.97
C LEU A 266 7.81 -3.93 -8.95
N TYR A 267 7.72 -2.64 -9.29
CA TYR A 267 8.18 -1.55 -8.44
C TYR A 267 7.02 -0.85 -7.73
N VAL A 268 7.10 -0.68 -6.41
CA VAL A 268 6.05 -0.04 -5.61
C VAL A 268 6.50 1.36 -5.21
N ILE A 269 5.69 2.36 -5.52
CA ILE A 269 5.94 3.77 -5.20
C ILE A 269 4.75 4.29 -4.40
N ARG A 270 5.01 4.87 -3.23
CA ARG A 270 3.93 5.39 -2.39
C ARG A 270 3.69 6.88 -2.63
N TYR A 271 2.41 7.25 -2.77
CA TYR A 271 1.94 8.64 -2.88
C TYR A 271 2.42 9.50 -1.71
N ASP A 272 2.94 10.68 -2.00
CA ASP A 272 3.41 11.70 -1.05
C ASP A 272 4.31 11.15 0.08
N TYR A 273 5.21 10.22 -0.28
CA TYR A 273 6.06 9.54 0.68
C TYR A 273 7.53 9.56 0.25
N THR A 274 7.82 9.12 -0.96
CA THR A 274 9.17 8.93 -1.50
C THR A 274 9.56 10.08 -2.42
N LYS A 275 10.81 10.49 -2.38
CA LYS A 275 11.36 11.52 -3.26
C LYS A 275 11.69 10.92 -4.63
N LEU A 276 11.57 11.72 -5.68
CA LEU A 276 11.88 11.28 -7.05
C LEU A 276 13.31 10.77 -7.21
N ARG A 277 14.26 11.35 -6.47
CA ARG A 277 15.66 10.94 -6.47
C ARG A 277 15.80 9.49 -5.95
N GLU A 278 15.22 9.19 -4.78
CA GLU A 278 15.25 7.86 -4.15
C GLU A 278 14.62 6.79 -5.08
N ILE A 279 13.54 7.17 -5.78
CA ILE A 279 12.90 6.27 -6.74
C ILE A 279 13.83 5.97 -7.92
N ARG A 280 14.52 6.99 -8.47
CA ARG A 280 15.47 6.79 -9.59
C ARG A 280 16.63 5.89 -9.17
N GLU A 281 17.26 6.18 -8.03
CA GLU A 281 18.37 5.40 -7.51
C GLU A 281 17.98 3.94 -7.30
N GLY A 282 16.79 3.67 -6.73
CA GLY A 282 16.30 2.31 -6.53
C GLY A 282 15.95 1.58 -7.84
N VAL A 283 15.37 2.28 -8.81
CA VAL A 283 15.06 1.71 -10.14
C VAL A 283 16.35 1.41 -10.91
N GLU A 284 17.32 2.32 -10.90
CA GLU A 284 18.63 2.14 -11.54
C GLU A 284 19.40 0.97 -10.92
N SER A 285 19.42 0.88 -9.58
CA SER A 285 20.03 -0.23 -8.86
C SER A 285 19.45 -1.59 -9.29
N LEU A 286 18.12 -1.67 -9.46
CA LEU A 286 17.46 -2.89 -9.88
C LEU A 286 17.70 -3.19 -11.37
N ALA A 287 17.69 -2.17 -12.24
CA ALA A 287 17.96 -2.32 -13.66
C ALA A 287 19.35 -2.89 -13.95
N LEU A 288 20.35 -2.57 -13.11
CA LEU A 288 21.71 -3.12 -13.23
C LEU A 288 21.76 -4.65 -13.07
N SER A 289 20.75 -5.27 -12.46
CA SER A 289 20.67 -6.73 -12.36
C SER A 289 20.29 -7.42 -13.67
N GLY A 290 19.82 -6.65 -14.67
CA GLY A 290 19.34 -7.18 -15.95
C GLY A 290 17.92 -7.77 -15.90
N ILE A 291 17.21 -7.62 -14.78
CA ILE A 291 15.82 -8.10 -14.63
C ILE A 291 14.87 -7.28 -15.51
N ASP A 292 13.88 -7.94 -16.11
CA ASP A 292 12.83 -7.22 -16.85
C ASP A 292 11.89 -6.48 -15.88
N MET A 293 11.76 -5.17 -16.10
CA MET A 293 10.91 -4.31 -15.28
C MET A 293 9.50 -4.24 -15.87
N LEU A 294 8.52 -4.93 -15.26
CA LEU A 294 7.12 -4.86 -15.69
C LEU A 294 6.54 -3.46 -15.60
N GLY A 295 7.01 -2.70 -14.61
CA GLY A 295 6.54 -1.35 -14.39
C GLY A 295 6.41 -1.00 -12.91
N TYR A 296 5.71 0.11 -12.63
CA TYR A 296 5.46 0.55 -11.26
C TYR A 296 3.97 0.59 -10.90
N VAL A 297 3.70 0.43 -9.61
CA VAL A 297 2.39 0.61 -8.98
C VAL A 297 2.44 1.82 -8.05
N PHE A 298 1.49 2.74 -8.21
CA PHE A 298 1.38 3.92 -7.36
C PHE A 298 0.43 3.63 -6.20
N ASN A 299 0.99 3.38 -5.02
CA ASN A 299 0.28 2.91 -3.84
C ASN A 299 -0.20 4.05 -2.94
N GLY A 300 -1.38 3.89 -2.35
CA GLY A 300 -1.95 4.87 -1.43
C GLY A 300 -2.36 6.17 -2.13
N ASP A 301 -2.75 6.11 -3.40
CA ASP A 301 -3.11 7.27 -4.21
C ASP A 301 -4.29 8.02 -3.59
N ASN A 302 -4.00 9.20 -3.06
CA ASN A 302 -4.98 10.15 -2.52
C ASN A 302 -5.07 11.42 -3.38
N SER A 303 -4.42 11.44 -4.55
CA SER A 303 -4.37 12.60 -5.44
C SER A 303 -5.75 13.03 -5.96
N SER A 304 -6.70 12.10 -5.91
CA SER A 304 -8.09 12.34 -6.30
C SER A 304 -8.98 12.82 -5.17
N GLY A 305 -8.48 13.41 -4.08
CA GLY A 305 -9.28 13.93 -2.94
C GLY A 305 -10.74 14.27 -3.26
N GLY A 306 -11.56 13.26 -3.54
CA GLY A 306 -12.98 13.34 -3.92
C GLY A 306 -13.29 13.56 -5.41
N GLN A 307 -12.35 13.85 -6.31
CA GLN A 307 -12.68 14.16 -7.72
C GLN A 307 -12.12 13.17 -8.77
N GLY A 308 -11.05 12.43 -8.52
CA GLY A 308 -10.40 11.58 -9.54
C GLY A 308 -11.03 10.21 -9.74
N TYR A 309 -11.65 9.65 -8.73
CA TYR A 309 -12.47 8.42 -8.86
C TYR A 309 -13.93 8.73 -9.26
N GLY A 310 -14.39 9.97 -9.12
CA GLY A 310 -15.74 10.40 -9.51
C GLY A 310 -15.97 10.43 -11.02
N TYR A 311 -14.94 10.69 -11.83
CA TYR A 311 -15.12 10.73 -13.31
C TYR A 311 -15.19 9.33 -13.94
N GLY A 312 -14.48 8.34 -13.40
CA GLY A 312 -14.62 6.95 -13.84
C GLY A 312 -15.84 6.25 -13.24
N TYR A 313 -16.14 6.51 -11.96
CA TYR A 313 -17.25 5.87 -11.24
C TYR A 313 -18.61 6.50 -11.53
N ARG A 314 -18.72 7.78 -11.85
CA ARG A 314 -19.99 8.34 -12.35
C ARG A 314 -20.43 7.71 -13.68
N ARG A 315 -19.47 7.30 -14.50
CA ARG A 315 -19.79 6.57 -15.75
C ARG A 315 -20.03 5.07 -15.49
N TYR A 316 -19.43 4.49 -14.43
CA TYR A 316 -19.69 3.12 -13.98
C TYR A 316 -20.83 3.02 -12.95
N GLY A 317 -21.18 4.09 -12.24
CA GLY A 317 -22.34 4.14 -11.35
C GLY A 317 -23.68 3.98 -12.10
N ASN A 318 -23.71 4.30 -13.38
CA ASN A 318 -24.86 3.96 -14.24
C ASN A 318 -24.94 2.46 -14.59
N TYR A 319 -23.84 1.70 -14.44
CA TYR A 319 -23.87 0.23 -14.55
C TYR A 319 -24.42 -0.46 -13.29
N GLY A 320 -24.36 0.18 -12.12
CA GLY A 320 -25.05 -0.27 -10.91
C GLY A 320 -26.57 -0.21 -11.03
N SER A 321 -27.09 0.73 -11.84
CA SER A 321 -28.51 0.80 -12.17
C SER A 321 -28.93 -0.29 -13.16
N TYR A 322 -28.03 -0.83 -13.98
CA TYR A 322 -28.30 -2.00 -14.82
C TYR A 322 -28.38 -3.29 -14.01
N GLY A 323 -27.66 -3.41 -12.91
CA GLY A 323 -27.74 -4.56 -11.99
C GLY A 323 -29.09 -4.65 -11.28
N SER A 324 -29.71 -3.52 -10.93
CA SER A 324 -31.05 -3.50 -10.36
C SER A 324 -32.16 -3.80 -11.39
N HIS A 325 -31.92 -3.53 -12.67
CA HIS A 325 -32.85 -3.89 -13.75
C HIS A 325 -32.73 -5.39 -14.16
N TYR A 326 -31.52 -5.98 -14.07
CA TYR A 326 -31.36 -7.42 -14.30
C TYR A 326 -31.91 -8.27 -13.13
N GLY A 327 -31.94 -7.76 -11.92
CA GLY A 327 -32.60 -8.38 -10.78
C GLY A 327 -34.13 -8.43 -10.94
N SER A 328 -34.72 -7.55 -11.75
CA SER A 328 -36.15 -7.58 -12.05
C SER A 328 -36.54 -8.58 -13.18
N TYR A 329 -35.60 -8.95 -14.05
CA TYR A 329 -35.83 -10.00 -15.07
C TYR A 329 -35.79 -11.43 -14.52
N GLY A 330 -35.26 -11.65 -13.33
CA GLY A 330 -35.30 -12.93 -12.62
C GLY A 330 -36.72 -13.35 -12.16
N LYS A 331 -37.69 -12.46 -12.26
CA LYS A 331 -39.11 -12.75 -11.95
C LYS A 331 -39.92 -13.37 -13.14
N TYR A 332 -39.34 -13.44 -14.33
CA TYR A 332 -39.99 -14.03 -15.49
C TYR A 332 -39.68 -15.53 -15.72
N GLY A 333 -38.88 -16.15 -14.86
CA GLY A 333 -38.57 -17.58 -14.89
C GLY A 333 -39.55 -18.50 -14.16
N ALA A 334 -40.66 -18.00 -13.64
CA ALA A 334 -41.65 -18.77 -12.88
C ALA A 334 -42.96 -19.04 -13.64
N TYR A 335 -42.90 -19.17 -14.95
CA TYR A 335 -44.02 -19.72 -15.74
C TYR A 335 -43.68 -21.17 -16.19
N GLY A 336 -44.03 -22.11 -15.30
CA GLY A 336 -43.89 -23.53 -15.66
C GLY A 336 -44.17 -24.45 -14.50
N HIS A 337 -45.29 -24.29 -13.81
CA HIS A 337 -45.96 -25.45 -13.15
C HIS A 337 -47.43 -25.13 -12.91
N TYR A 338 -48.26 -25.63 -13.80
CA TYR A 338 -49.70 -25.82 -13.53
C TYR A 338 -49.81 -27.00 -12.55
N GLY A 339 -50.14 -26.73 -11.32
CA GLY A 339 -50.50 -27.70 -10.31
C GLY A 339 -51.30 -26.97 -9.24
N LYS A 340 -52.65 -27.21 -9.27
CA LYS A 340 -53.61 -26.73 -8.25
C LYS A 340 -53.11 -27.12 -6.85
N MET A 341 -52.96 -26.14 -5.94
CA MET A 341 -53.10 -26.38 -4.52
C MET A 341 -54.00 -25.34 -3.89
N GLU A 342 -54.97 -25.84 -3.15
CA GLU A 342 -56.02 -25.14 -2.45
C GLU A 342 -55.47 -24.19 -1.37
N LYS A 343 -56.23 -23.09 -1.17
CA LYS A 343 -55.93 -22.10 -0.16
C LYS A 343 -56.27 -22.65 1.23
N GLY A 344 -55.26 -22.97 2.03
CA GLY A 344 -55.40 -23.07 3.49
C GLY A 344 -55.25 -21.67 4.13
N SER A 345 -56.20 -21.31 4.96
CA SER A 345 -56.20 -20.07 5.77
C SER A 345 -55.16 -20.20 6.92
N THR A 346 -54.36 -19.15 7.09
CA THR A 346 -53.42 -19.08 8.24
C THR A 346 -53.96 -18.18 9.34
N ASP A 347 -53.67 -18.52 10.61
CA ASP A 347 -53.99 -17.73 11.78
C ASP A 347 -53.14 -16.47 11.94
N LYS A 348 -53.45 -15.63 12.91
CA LYS A 348 -52.72 -14.37 13.21
C LYS A 348 -51.23 -14.54 13.54
N PHE A 349 -50.75 -15.76 13.66
CA PHE A 349 -49.37 -16.12 14.01
C PHE A 349 -48.67 -16.95 12.93
N GLY A 350 -49.25 -17.10 11.71
CA GLY A 350 -48.63 -17.75 10.58
C GLY A 350 -48.68 -19.29 10.58
N ARG A 351 -49.61 -19.91 11.36
CA ARG A 351 -49.80 -21.37 11.39
C ARG A 351 -50.91 -21.79 10.46
N VAL A 352 -50.69 -22.85 9.68
CA VAL A 352 -51.67 -23.46 8.78
C VAL A 352 -52.70 -24.23 9.63
N ILE A 353 -53.97 -23.88 9.52
CA ILE A 353 -55.10 -24.62 10.15
C ILE A 353 -55.39 -25.77 9.21
N LYS A 354 -55.27 -27.01 9.73
CA LYS A 354 -55.81 -28.23 9.11
C LYS A 354 -57.18 -28.50 9.70
N ASP A 355 -58.20 -28.50 8.88
CA ASP A 355 -59.47 -29.17 9.18
C ASP A 355 -59.36 -30.67 8.83
#